data_d531a39ce502251a9d56a336a3d1acac
#
_entry.id   d531a39ce502251a9d56a336a3d1acac
#
_cell.length_a   1.000
_cell.length_b   1.000
_cell.length_c   1.000
_cell.angle_alpha   90.00
_cell.angle_beta   90.00
_cell.angle_gamma   90.00
#
_symmetry.space_group_name_H-M   'P 1'
#
loop_
_entity.id
_entity.type
_entity.pdbx_description
1 polymer ?
#
loop_
_entity_poly.entity_id
_entity_poly.type
_entity_poly.pdbx_seq_one_letter_code
_entity_poly.pdbx_strand_id
1 'polypeptide(L)'
;NHIILHHYELEVIIEECKFKIDDIINDIINTKNDKPLFKSLSLKSLEKFRSANYLDKRNFVDKATAGNRLRTIRDYVVWLANGYLGRAKINSLNFLTLKDNLKDFKEKIEARIPAKSSNSLIDGKEGLSEEEMKTLFDLINRKSENNPFRGEFLRSRNEVIFVWLIKFGIRKGELLNIKISDIDFRKKQVKILRRADDIDDPRINKPNVKTKSRILAIPDKIMEITEHYILDYRSKIRGAKKNEYLIVSGTDGNPLSLEAISVMFRRLRKKIPTLPDDFTAHTLRHTWNDNFSKLMDKKDISEEREQQIRNYQMGWRDGSKMAENYTKRHVREKANEVINEMAENLFKNSRMEYKKWSMI
;
A
#
# COMPACT_ATOMS: atom_id res chain seq x y z
N ASN A 1 25.69 -6.17 23.17
CA ASN A 1 25.36 -5.47 24.44
C ASN A 1 23.96 -5.90 24.86
N HIS A 2 23.91 -6.90 25.75
CA HIS A 2 22.66 -7.34 26.37
C HIS A 2 22.26 -6.31 27.42
N ILE A 3 21.12 -5.65 27.23
CA ILE A 3 20.48 -4.86 28.30
C ILE A 3 19.80 -5.87 29.21
N ILE A 4 20.46 -6.23 30.31
CA ILE A 4 19.85 -6.92 31.41
C ILE A 4 19.16 -5.86 32.26
N LEU A 5 17.87 -5.64 32.00
CA LEU A 5 17.03 -4.87 32.92
C LEU A 5 16.81 -5.66 34.18
N HIS A 6 17.22 -5.13 35.32
CA HIS A 6 16.96 -5.73 36.62
C HIS A 6 15.45 -5.83 36.88
N HIS A 7 15.01 -6.89 37.53
CA HIS A 7 13.61 -7.19 37.86
C HIS A 7 12.86 -5.99 38.48
N TYR A 8 13.56 -5.22 39.30
CA TYR A 8 13.07 -4.01 39.97
C TYR A 8 12.76 -2.85 38.99
N GLU A 9 13.54 -2.69 37.93
CA GLU A 9 13.33 -1.65 36.93
C GLU A 9 12.08 -1.91 36.07
N LEU A 10 11.69 -3.16 35.92
CA LEU A 10 10.50 -3.56 35.15
C LEU A 10 9.22 -3.35 35.97
N GLU A 11 9.21 -3.57 37.25
CA GLU A 11 8.08 -3.28 38.12
C GLU A 11 7.84 -1.77 38.18
N VAL A 12 8.89 -0.96 38.29
CA VAL A 12 8.82 0.49 38.24
C VAL A 12 8.32 0.97 36.87
N ILE A 13 8.79 0.39 35.78
CA ILE A 13 8.33 0.75 34.43
C ILE A 13 6.86 0.35 34.24
N ILE A 14 6.41 -0.79 34.72
CA ILE A 14 5.01 -1.23 34.60
C ILE A 14 4.09 -0.38 35.50
N GLU A 15 4.49 -0.02 36.72
CA GLU A 15 3.72 0.88 37.56
C GLU A 15 3.71 2.33 37.04
N GLU A 16 4.84 2.83 36.60
CA GLU A 16 4.90 4.13 35.92
C GLU A 16 4.14 4.12 34.60
N CYS A 17 4.09 3.02 33.86
CA CYS A 17 3.25 2.86 32.68
C CYS A 17 1.75 2.89 33.00
N LYS A 18 1.29 2.45 34.17
CA LYS A 18 -0.14 2.57 34.53
C LYS A 18 -0.63 4.01 34.51
N PHE A 19 0.19 4.96 34.96
CA PHE A 19 -0.18 6.40 34.96
C PHE A 19 0.10 7.10 33.63
N LYS A 20 1.06 6.63 32.84
CA LYS A 20 1.54 7.30 31.61
C LYS A 20 1.03 6.68 30.31
N ILE A 21 0.40 5.52 30.36
CA ILE A 21 -0.17 4.88 29.16
C ILE A 21 -1.21 5.79 28.49
N ASP A 22 -2.03 6.47 29.27
CA ASP A 22 -3.07 7.36 28.74
C ASP A 22 -2.46 8.59 28.05
N ASP A 23 -1.38 9.15 28.60
CA ASP A 23 -0.66 10.28 28.01
C ASP A 23 0.10 9.82 26.75
N ILE A 24 0.75 8.67 26.78
CA ILE A 24 1.45 8.09 25.62
C ILE A 24 0.45 7.73 24.51
N ILE A 25 -0.69 7.15 24.85
CA ILE A 25 -1.75 6.83 23.88
C ILE A 25 -2.29 8.10 23.26
N ASN A 26 -2.57 9.13 24.04
CA ASN A 26 -3.05 10.41 23.56
C ASN A 26 -2.00 11.11 22.66
N ASP A 27 -0.72 11.05 23.01
CA ASP A 27 0.36 11.59 22.17
C ASP A 27 0.53 10.83 20.85
N ILE A 28 0.41 9.50 20.85
CA ILE A 28 0.50 8.69 19.66
C ILE A 28 -0.68 8.92 18.71
N ILE A 29 -1.87 9.10 19.26
CA ILE A 29 -3.08 9.42 18.48
C ILE A 29 -2.95 10.80 17.84
N ASN A 30 -2.27 11.73 18.48
CA ASN A 30 -2.30 13.15 18.14
C ASN A 30 -1.09 13.68 17.37
N THR A 31 -0.01 12.90 17.15
CA THR A 31 1.18 13.40 16.43
C THR A 31 1.25 12.98 14.98
N LYS A 32 1.36 13.98 14.09
CA LYS A 32 1.60 13.79 12.63
C LYS A 32 3.08 13.72 12.24
N ASN A 33 4.01 13.81 13.19
CA ASN A 33 5.44 13.84 12.87
C ASN A 33 6.04 12.45 12.79
N ASP A 34 6.50 12.07 11.58
CA ASP A 34 7.19 10.81 11.23
C ASP A 34 8.62 10.68 11.79
N LYS A 35 8.95 11.31 12.89
CA LYS A 35 10.22 11.04 13.56
C LYS A 35 10.08 9.78 14.40
N PRO A 36 11.01 8.81 14.28
CA PRO A 36 10.93 7.57 15.05
C PRO A 36 10.93 7.90 16.55
N LEU A 37 9.83 7.54 17.21
CA LEU A 37 9.59 7.78 18.64
C LEU A 37 10.60 7.04 19.53
N PHE A 38 11.40 6.14 18.97
CA PHE A 38 12.29 5.24 19.68
C PHE A 38 13.76 5.39 19.30
N LYS A 39 14.29 6.63 19.46
CA LYS A 39 15.71 6.77 19.73
C LYS A 39 15.89 6.89 21.23
N SER A 40 16.22 5.76 21.88
CA SER A 40 16.54 5.64 23.31
C SER A 40 15.60 6.41 24.26
N LEU A 41 14.58 5.75 24.78
CA LEU A 41 13.83 6.19 25.95
C LEU A 41 14.78 6.21 27.16
N SER A 42 15.45 7.34 27.39
CA SER A 42 16.05 7.61 28.68
C SER A 42 14.97 8.22 29.60
N LEU A 43 15.05 7.96 30.90
CA LEU A 43 14.18 8.58 31.92
C LEU A 43 14.07 10.11 31.76
N LYS A 44 15.14 10.79 31.31
CA LYS A 44 15.16 12.22 30.96
C LYS A 44 14.26 12.59 29.78
N SER A 45 14.00 11.67 28.83
CA SER A 45 13.07 11.92 27.73
C SER A 45 11.62 11.87 28.19
N LEU A 46 11.30 11.03 29.18
CA LEU A 46 9.98 10.95 29.81
C LEU A 46 9.68 12.20 30.66
N GLU A 47 10.67 12.77 31.35
CA GLU A 47 10.52 14.02 32.11
C GLU A 47 10.27 15.23 31.20
N LYS A 48 10.85 15.28 30.00
CA LYS A 48 10.57 16.31 28.98
C LYS A 48 9.12 16.26 28.48
N PHE A 49 8.51 15.09 28.44
CA PHE A 49 7.08 14.96 28.13
C PHE A 49 6.17 15.50 29.24
N ARG A 50 6.64 15.51 30.48
CA ARG A 50 5.90 15.99 31.66
C ARG A 50 5.80 17.51 31.72
N SER A 51 6.76 18.25 31.17
CA SER A 51 6.91 19.70 31.32
C SER A 51 6.41 20.53 30.14
N ALA A 52 6.01 19.92 29.05
CA ALA A 52 5.56 20.67 27.87
C ALA A 52 4.03 20.77 27.86
N ASN A 53 3.52 21.98 27.97
CA ASN A 53 2.15 22.33 27.56
C ASN A 53 1.97 22.11 26.04
N TYR A 54 1.91 20.84 25.64
CA TYR A 54 1.85 20.43 24.24
C TYR A 54 0.42 20.42 23.68
N LEU A 55 -0.56 20.93 24.42
CA LEU A 55 -1.97 20.74 24.12
C LEU A 55 -2.51 21.58 22.95
N ASP A 56 -1.81 22.64 22.50
CA ASP A 56 -2.46 23.66 21.67
C ASP A 56 -2.14 23.66 20.16
N LYS A 57 -1.32 22.72 19.66
CA LYS A 57 -1.04 22.60 18.19
C LYS A 57 -0.90 21.15 17.70
N ARG A 58 -1.72 20.23 18.17
CA ARG A 58 -1.63 18.82 17.78
C ARG A 58 -2.34 18.58 16.44
N ASN A 59 -1.57 18.21 15.44
CA ASN A 59 -2.12 17.63 14.21
C ASN A 59 -2.60 16.21 14.51
N PHE A 60 -3.91 16.00 14.57
CA PHE A 60 -4.50 14.68 14.77
C PHE A 60 -4.12 13.73 13.62
N VAL A 61 -3.75 12.50 13.95
CA VAL A 61 -3.63 11.42 12.98
C VAL A 61 -5.01 10.83 12.68
N ASP A 62 -5.18 10.28 11.47
CA ASP A 62 -6.41 9.59 11.11
C ASP A 62 -6.66 8.36 11.99
N LYS A 63 -7.93 7.95 12.13
CA LYS A 63 -8.35 6.84 12.99
C LYS A 63 -7.66 5.51 12.63
N ALA A 64 -7.40 5.25 11.35
CA ALA A 64 -6.75 4.01 10.93
C ALA A 64 -5.29 3.99 11.35
N THR A 65 -4.58 5.11 11.20
CA THR A 65 -3.19 5.26 11.66
C THR A 65 -3.09 5.16 13.18
N ALA A 66 -3.99 5.82 13.92
CA ALA A 66 -4.07 5.71 15.38
C ALA A 66 -4.29 4.26 15.81
N GLY A 67 -5.26 3.57 15.22
CA GLY A 67 -5.54 2.18 15.50
C GLY A 67 -4.36 1.24 15.21
N ASN A 68 -3.63 1.48 14.11
CA ASN A 68 -2.45 0.69 13.78
C ASN A 68 -1.31 0.92 14.79
N ARG A 69 -1.08 2.16 15.21
CA ARG A 69 -0.09 2.49 16.26
C ARG A 69 -0.42 1.79 17.58
N LEU A 70 -1.68 1.85 18.03
CA LEU A 70 -2.12 1.19 19.25
C LEU A 70 -1.94 -0.33 19.18
N ARG A 71 -2.32 -0.97 18.07
CA ARG A 71 -2.09 -2.42 17.86
C ARG A 71 -0.61 -2.78 17.91
N THR A 72 0.25 -1.99 17.26
CA THR A 72 1.69 -2.24 17.25
C THR A 72 2.27 -2.18 18.67
N ILE A 73 1.86 -1.18 19.46
CA ILE A 73 2.31 -1.05 20.86
C ILE A 73 1.81 -2.23 21.70
N ARG A 74 0.51 -2.54 21.60
CA ARG A 74 -0.07 -3.70 22.27
C ARG A 74 0.73 -4.97 21.97
N ASP A 75 0.96 -5.26 20.70
CA ASP A 75 1.62 -6.47 20.26
C ASP A 75 3.08 -6.53 20.75
N TYR A 76 3.78 -5.38 20.75
CA TYR A 76 5.13 -5.28 21.26
C TYR A 76 5.21 -5.52 22.79
N VAL A 77 4.34 -4.86 23.57
CA VAL A 77 4.31 -5.03 25.03
C VAL A 77 3.93 -6.47 25.40
N VAL A 78 2.95 -7.05 24.70
CA VAL A 78 2.55 -8.46 24.89
C VAL A 78 3.71 -9.41 24.60
N TRP A 79 4.43 -9.19 23.51
CA TRP A 79 5.60 -9.99 23.15
C TRP A 79 6.69 -9.90 24.23
N LEU A 80 6.99 -8.68 24.69
CA LEU A 80 7.98 -8.44 25.72
C LEU A 80 7.59 -9.13 27.04
N ALA A 81 6.36 -8.90 27.52
CA ALA A 81 5.85 -9.48 28.76
C ALA A 81 5.82 -11.02 28.71
N ASN A 82 5.44 -11.61 27.58
CA ASN A 82 5.49 -13.06 27.40
C ASN A 82 6.92 -13.63 27.49
N GLY A 83 7.93 -12.88 27.03
CA GLY A 83 9.34 -13.23 27.19
C GLY A 83 9.78 -13.30 28.66
N TYR A 84 9.25 -12.45 29.53
CA TYR A 84 9.47 -12.47 30.95
C TYR A 84 8.66 -13.56 31.64
N LEU A 85 7.39 -13.72 31.33
CA LEU A 85 6.54 -14.77 31.87
C LEU A 85 7.11 -16.17 31.60
N GLY A 86 7.71 -16.38 30.42
CA GLY A 86 8.34 -17.66 30.08
C GLY A 86 9.61 -17.99 30.91
N ARG A 87 10.19 -16.99 31.57
CA ARG A 87 11.39 -17.16 32.44
C ARG A 87 11.08 -17.14 33.93
N ALA A 88 9.89 -16.68 34.31
CA ALA A 88 9.48 -16.58 35.71
C ALA A 88 9.05 -17.93 36.27
N LYS A 89 9.25 -18.15 37.61
CA LYS A 89 8.70 -19.32 38.29
C LYS A 89 7.18 -19.27 38.25
N ILE A 90 6.57 -20.32 37.69
CA ILE A 90 5.11 -20.44 37.59
C ILE A 90 4.52 -20.34 39.01
N ASN A 91 3.42 -19.58 39.13
CA ASN A 91 2.73 -19.32 40.41
C ASN A 91 3.51 -18.48 41.45
N SER A 92 4.64 -17.87 41.10
CA SER A 92 5.20 -16.81 41.94
C SER A 92 4.27 -15.60 41.95
N LEU A 93 4.30 -14.79 43.02
CA LEU A 93 3.49 -13.56 43.12
C LEU A 93 3.74 -12.65 41.91
N ASN A 94 5.00 -12.46 41.51
CA ASN A 94 5.41 -11.66 40.39
C ASN A 94 4.87 -12.18 39.04
N PHE A 95 4.81 -13.51 38.86
CA PHE A 95 4.22 -14.13 37.68
C PHE A 95 2.72 -13.84 37.59
N LEU A 96 1.98 -13.99 38.67
CA LEU A 96 0.55 -13.75 38.73
C LEU A 96 0.24 -12.26 38.50
N THR A 97 0.95 -11.36 39.18
CA THR A 97 0.80 -9.91 39.03
C THR A 97 1.09 -9.45 37.59
N LEU A 98 2.19 -9.93 37.00
CA LEU A 98 2.51 -9.57 35.60
C LEU A 98 1.47 -10.11 34.63
N LYS A 99 0.93 -11.29 34.85
CA LYS A 99 -0.13 -11.88 34.01
C LYS A 99 -1.42 -11.07 34.09
N ASP A 100 -1.82 -10.64 35.29
CA ASP A 100 -3.03 -9.84 35.50
C ASP A 100 -2.85 -8.43 34.90
N ASN A 101 -1.72 -7.77 35.14
CA ASN A 101 -1.40 -6.47 34.55
C ASN A 101 -1.38 -6.54 33.01
N LEU A 102 -0.88 -7.64 32.43
CA LEU A 102 -0.88 -7.83 30.99
C LEU A 102 -2.30 -7.98 30.42
N LYS A 103 -3.19 -8.63 31.15
CA LYS A 103 -4.60 -8.76 30.79
C LYS A 103 -5.27 -7.39 30.81
N ASP A 104 -5.14 -6.66 31.90
CA ASP A 104 -5.68 -5.29 32.03
C ASP A 104 -5.17 -4.35 30.95
N PHE A 105 -3.86 -4.40 30.66
CA PHE A 105 -3.26 -3.62 29.58
C PHE A 105 -3.89 -3.93 28.23
N LYS A 106 -4.07 -5.23 27.90
CA LYS A 106 -4.73 -5.63 26.64
C LYS A 106 -6.13 -5.06 26.54
N GLU A 107 -6.94 -5.21 27.57
CA GLU A 107 -8.32 -4.74 27.60
C GLU A 107 -8.41 -3.20 27.45
N LYS A 108 -7.55 -2.48 28.17
CA LYS A 108 -7.49 -1.00 28.10
C LYS A 108 -7.06 -0.50 26.71
N ILE A 109 -6.08 -1.13 26.08
CA ILE A 109 -5.65 -0.77 24.72
C ILE A 109 -6.73 -1.14 23.70
N GLU A 110 -7.33 -2.33 23.79
CA GLU A 110 -8.41 -2.75 22.87
C GLU A 110 -9.60 -1.77 22.91
N ALA A 111 -10.00 -1.35 24.11
CA ALA A 111 -11.08 -0.37 24.28
C ALA A 111 -10.79 0.99 23.62
N ARG A 112 -9.52 1.34 23.44
CA ARG A 112 -9.08 2.60 22.81
C ARG A 112 -8.80 2.49 21.32
N ILE A 113 -8.72 1.27 20.77
CA ILE A 113 -8.53 1.08 19.33
C ILE A 113 -9.80 1.56 18.61
N PRO A 114 -9.70 2.59 17.75
CA PRO A 114 -10.86 3.06 17.02
C PRO A 114 -11.48 1.92 16.22
N ALA A 115 -12.81 1.79 16.29
CA ALA A 115 -13.52 0.86 15.43
C ALA A 115 -13.21 1.15 13.96
N LYS A 116 -13.12 0.10 13.16
CA LYS A 116 -12.99 0.27 11.71
C LYS A 116 -14.20 1.06 11.23
N SER A 117 -13.94 2.18 10.55
CA SER A 117 -15.00 2.95 9.94
C SER A 117 -15.83 2.05 9.02
N SER A 118 -17.15 2.02 9.21
CA SER A 118 -18.09 1.37 8.30
C SER A 118 -18.14 2.06 6.93
N ASN A 119 -17.62 3.28 6.83
CA ASN A 119 -17.56 4.10 5.62
C ASN A 119 -16.53 3.59 4.60
N SER A 120 -15.88 2.45 4.85
CA SER A 120 -14.91 1.88 3.92
C SER A 120 -15.45 1.59 2.51
N LEU A 121 -16.77 1.55 2.36
CA LEU A 121 -17.46 1.43 1.05
C LEU A 121 -17.52 2.78 0.32
N ILE A 122 -17.60 3.89 1.05
CA ILE A 122 -17.69 5.26 0.50
C ILE A 122 -16.29 5.85 0.29
N ASP A 123 -15.39 5.66 1.28
CA ASP A 123 -14.04 6.24 1.29
C ASP A 123 -12.98 5.32 0.65
N GLY A 124 -13.39 4.30 -0.10
CA GLY A 124 -12.47 3.37 -0.76
C GLY A 124 -11.62 4.09 -1.81
N LYS A 125 -10.32 3.82 -1.84
CA LYS A 125 -9.45 4.28 -2.94
C LYS A 125 -9.93 3.66 -4.25
N GLU A 126 -10.18 4.52 -5.23
CA GLU A 126 -10.64 4.12 -6.55
C GLU A 126 -9.50 4.08 -7.56
N GLY A 127 -9.71 3.36 -8.65
CA GLY A 127 -8.84 3.43 -9.83
C GLY A 127 -9.08 4.72 -10.62
N LEU A 128 -8.28 4.95 -11.63
CA LEU A 128 -8.46 6.06 -12.56
C LEU A 128 -9.65 5.81 -13.49
N SER A 129 -10.35 6.86 -13.83
CA SER A 129 -11.35 6.87 -14.90
C SER A 129 -10.70 6.66 -16.27
N GLU A 130 -11.50 6.41 -17.32
CA GLU A 130 -11.00 6.25 -18.67
C GLU A 130 -10.34 7.53 -19.21
N GLU A 131 -10.89 8.71 -18.89
CA GLU A 131 -10.34 10.00 -19.27
C GLU A 131 -8.99 10.28 -18.57
N GLU A 132 -8.92 10.02 -17.26
CA GLU A 132 -7.68 10.15 -16.49
C GLU A 132 -6.60 9.18 -17.03
N MET A 133 -7.00 7.96 -17.38
CA MET A 133 -6.10 6.98 -18.01
C MET A 133 -5.60 7.44 -19.37
N LYS A 134 -6.47 8.00 -20.22
CA LYS A 134 -6.08 8.53 -21.52
C LYS A 134 -5.09 9.68 -21.37
N THR A 135 -5.38 10.61 -20.47
CA THR A 135 -4.48 11.73 -20.14
C THR A 135 -3.13 11.21 -19.62
N LEU A 136 -3.15 10.23 -18.71
CA LEU A 136 -1.93 9.64 -18.19
C LEU A 136 -1.10 8.97 -19.30
N PHE A 137 -1.71 8.22 -20.21
CA PHE A 137 -0.99 7.59 -21.31
C PHE A 137 -0.33 8.60 -22.25
N ASP A 138 -0.99 9.72 -22.56
CA ASP A 138 -0.38 10.79 -23.33
C ASP A 138 0.85 11.35 -22.60
N LEU A 139 0.71 11.66 -21.34
CA LEU A 139 1.77 12.27 -20.53
C LEU A 139 2.99 11.35 -20.29
N ILE A 140 2.79 10.05 -20.17
CA ILE A 140 3.89 9.10 -19.98
C ILE A 140 4.56 8.65 -21.27
N ASN A 141 3.92 8.86 -22.42
CA ASN A 141 4.50 8.56 -23.72
C ASN A 141 5.79 9.37 -23.90
N ARG A 142 6.92 8.68 -24.10
CA ARG A 142 8.23 9.34 -24.22
C ARG A 142 8.30 10.37 -25.35
N LYS A 143 7.50 10.22 -26.41
CA LYS A 143 7.47 11.11 -27.57
C LYS A 143 6.51 12.29 -27.37
N SER A 144 5.67 12.28 -26.34
CA SER A 144 4.72 13.35 -26.09
C SER A 144 5.43 14.65 -25.70
N GLU A 145 5.02 15.74 -26.28
CA GLU A 145 5.47 17.08 -25.93
C GLU A 145 5.01 17.45 -24.50
N ASN A 146 3.87 16.91 -24.07
CA ASN A 146 3.29 17.11 -22.75
C ASN A 146 4.00 16.30 -21.66
N ASN A 147 4.99 15.47 -22.01
CA ASN A 147 5.68 14.63 -21.04
C ASN A 147 6.41 15.47 -19.97
N PRO A 148 6.06 15.36 -18.69
CA PRO A 148 6.59 16.21 -17.64
C PRO A 148 8.04 15.90 -17.25
N PHE A 149 8.60 14.82 -17.77
CA PHE A 149 9.96 14.39 -17.47
C PHE A 149 10.95 14.95 -18.50
N ARG A 150 12.07 15.46 -18.02
CA ARG A 150 13.10 16.04 -18.88
C ARG A 150 14.19 15.01 -19.19
N GLY A 151 14.61 14.96 -20.43
CA GLY A 151 15.65 14.05 -20.93
C GLY A 151 15.14 12.67 -21.31
N GLU A 152 15.69 12.11 -22.37
CA GLU A 152 15.22 10.87 -23.00
C GLU A 152 15.29 9.65 -22.06
N PHE A 153 16.39 9.53 -21.32
CA PHE A 153 16.52 8.44 -20.34
C PHE A 153 15.36 8.44 -19.31
N LEU A 154 15.07 9.61 -18.72
CA LEU A 154 14.00 9.69 -17.72
C LEU A 154 12.62 9.43 -18.34
N ARG A 155 12.37 9.93 -19.55
CA ARG A 155 11.12 9.67 -20.27
C ARG A 155 10.97 8.18 -20.54
N SER A 156 11.98 7.52 -21.11
CA SER A 156 11.95 6.10 -21.45
C SER A 156 11.83 5.22 -20.19
N ARG A 157 12.64 5.48 -19.15
CA ARG A 157 12.54 4.74 -17.88
C ARG A 157 11.16 4.85 -17.24
N ASN A 158 10.62 6.07 -17.18
CA ASN A 158 9.35 6.32 -16.53
C ASN A 158 8.19 5.75 -17.35
N GLU A 159 8.26 5.76 -18.69
CA GLU A 159 7.32 5.04 -19.55
C GLU A 159 7.28 3.55 -19.18
N VAL A 160 8.42 2.88 -19.07
CA VAL A 160 8.49 1.48 -18.60
C VAL A 160 7.85 1.32 -17.24
N ILE A 161 8.19 2.16 -16.25
CA ILE A 161 7.60 2.09 -14.90
C ILE A 161 6.08 2.14 -14.95
N PHE A 162 5.51 3.14 -15.65
CA PHE A 162 4.06 3.31 -15.70
C PHE A 162 3.37 2.20 -16.47
N VAL A 163 3.90 1.83 -17.64
CA VAL A 163 3.32 0.76 -18.46
C VAL A 163 3.30 -0.56 -17.70
N TRP A 164 4.37 -0.90 -16.98
CA TRP A 164 4.40 -2.11 -16.16
C TRP A 164 3.40 -2.06 -15.00
N LEU A 165 3.32 -0.95 -14.27
CA LEU A 165 2.37 -0.79 -13.18
C LEU A 165 0.92 -0.87 -13.66
N ILE A 166 0.60 -0.23 -14.79
CA ILE A 166 -0.76 -0.19 -15.36
C ILE A 166 -1.16 -1.55 -15.93
N LYS A 167 -0.29 -2.18 -16.71
CA LYS A 167 -0.65 -3.38 -17.49
C LYS A 167 -0.59 -4.67 -16.68
N PHE A 168 0.27 -4.75 -15.67
CA PHE A 168 0.36 -5.94 -14.81
C PHE A 168 -0.30 -5.76 -13.45
N GLY A 169 -0.66 -4.54 -13.05
CA GLY A 169 -1.20 -4.27 -11.73
C GLY A 169 -0.24 -4.62 -10.59
N ILE A 170 1.06 -4.79 -10.86
CA ILE A 170 2.06 -5.17 -9.87
C ILE A 170 2.32 -4.05 -8.85
N ARG A 171 2.82 -4.41 -7.69
CA ARG A 171 3.22 -3.43 -6.68
C ARG A 171 4.53 -2.73 -7.09
N LYS A 172 4.72 -1.46 -6.67
CA LYS A 172 5.98 -0.74 -6.93
C LYS A 172 7.22 -1.50 -6.43
N GLY A 173 7.11 -2.21 -5.32
CA GLY A 173 8.19 -3.03 -4.80
C GLY A 173 8.48 -4.26 -5.66
N GLU A 174 7.44 -4.89 -6.24
CA GLU A 174 7.62 -5.99 -7.20
C GLU A 174 8.36 -5.51 -8.44
N LEU A 175 7.92 -4.39 -9.03
CA LEU A 175 8.59 -3.79 -10.19
C LEU A 175 10.07 -3.49 -9.93
N LEU A 176 10.38 -2.88 -8.78
CA LEU A 176 11.75 -2.51 -8.42
C LEU A 176 12.65 -3.72 -8.11
N ASN A 177 12.07 -4.89 -7.87
CA ASN A 177 12.80 -6.13 -7.65
C ASN A 177 13.00 -6.97 -8.90
N ILE A 178 12.45 -6.55 -10.05
CA ILE A 178 12.67 -7.26 -11.32
C ILE A 178 14.13 -7.06 -11.74
N LYS A 179 14.79 -8.18 -11.99
CA LYS A 179 16.10 -8.24 -12.64
C LYS A 179 15.92 -8.51 -14.14
N ILE A 180 16.86 -8.11 -14.97
CA ILE A 180 16.82 -8.40 -16.42
C ILE A 180 16.81 -9.90 -16.66
N SER A 181 17.51 -10.68 -15.83
CA SER A 181 17.53 -12.15 -15.84
C SER A 181 16.18 -12.80 -15.50
N ASP A 182 15.22 -12.06 -14.92
CA ASP A 182 13.85 -12.56 -14.71
C ASP A 182 13.00 -12.53 -15.99
N ILE A 183 13.43 -11.80 -17.01
CA ILE A 183 12.70 -11.61 -18.27
C ILE A 183 13.17 -12.64 -19.29
N ASP A 184 12.26 -13.52 -19.70
CA ASP A 184 12.47 -14.41 -20.86
C ASP A 184 11.98 -13.70 -22.13
N PHE A 185 12.90 -13.10 -22.87
CA PHE A 185 12.61 -12.34 -24.10
C PHE A 185 12.05 -13.23 -25.23
N ARG A 186 12.42 -14.50 -25.26
CA ARG A 186 11.92 -15.45 -26.28
C ARG A 186 10.48 -15.86 -26.00
N LYS A 187 10.19 -16.23 -24.74
CA LYS A 187 8.84 -16.64 -24.32
C LYS A 187 7.93 -15.46 -24.01
N LYS A 188 8.48 -14.24 -24.03
CA LYS A 188 7.79 -13.01 -23.64
C LYS A 188 7.13 -13.14 -22.27
N GLN A 189 7.90 -13.54 -21.28
CA GLN A 189 7.44 -13.77 -19.91
C GLN A 189 8.36 -13.10 -18.89
N VAL A 190 7.81 -12.75 -17.73
CA VAL A 190 8.59 -12.27 -16.59
C VAL A 190 8.27 -13.08 -15.35
N LYS A 191 9.30 -13.40 -14.58
CA LYS A 191 9.18 -13.99 -13.25
C LYS A 191 9.09 -12.87 -12.22
N ILE A 192 7.96 -12.75 -11.55
CA ILE A 192 7.81 -11.87 -10.39
C ILE A 192 8.20 -12.69 -9.17
N LEU A 193 9.39 -12.48 -8.65
CA LEU A 193 9.96 -13.27 -7.57
C LEU A 193 9.87 -12.54 -6.23
N ARG A 194 9.64 -13.30 -5.17
CA ARG A 194 9.76 -12.80 -3.80
C ARG A 194 11.23 -12.82 -3.40
N ARG A 195 11.87 -11.65 -3.41
CA ARG A 195 13.22 -11.43 -2.90
C ARG A 195 13.12 -10.72 -1.56
N ALA A 196 13.05 -11.52 -0.48
CA ALA A 196 13.16 -10.98 0.86
C ALA A 196 14.66 -10.93 1.21
N ASP A 197 15.11 -9.78 1.70
CA ASP A 197 16.48 -9.60 2.23
C ASP A 197 17.61 -10.00 1.27
N ASP A 198 17.43 -9.75 -0.06
CA ASP A 198 18.46 -10.00 -1.08
C ASP A 198 19.78 -9.29 -0.67
N ILE A 199 20.81 -10.07 -0.38
CA ILE A 199 22.11 -9.56 0.10
C ILE A 199 22.76 -8.67 -0.97
N ASP A 200 22.54 -8.99 -2.24
CA ASP A 200 23.10 -8.27 -3.39
C ASP A 200 22.36 -6.96 -3.70
N ASP A 201 21.26 -6.67 -2.98
CA ASP A 201 20.55 -5.42 -3.15
C ASP A 201 21.23 -4.28 -2.38
N PRO A 202 21.86 -3.31 -3.07
CA PRO A 202 22.60 -2.24 -2.42
C PRO A 202 21.71 -1.17 -1.77
N ARG A 203 20.38 -1.26 -1.92
CA ARG A 203 19.44 -0.28 -1.36
C ARG A 203 19.33 -0.43 0.15
N ILE A 204 19.41 0.67 0.88
CA ILE A 204 19.22 0.71 2.34
C ILE A 204 17.78 0.24 2.69
N ASN A 205 16.78 0.80 1.99
CA ASN A 205 15.37 0.41 2.14
C ASN A 205 15.00 -0.55 1.00
N LYS A 206 15.28 -1.83 1.20
CA LYS A 206 14.98 -2.87 0.21
C LYS A 206 13.48 -3.01 0.01
N PRO A 207 12.97 -3.18 -1.24
CA PRO A 207 11.57 -3.43 -1.48
C PRO A 207 11.16 -4.79 -0.92
N ASN A 208 10.41 -4.80 0.18
CA ASN A 208 9.91 -6.04 0.77
C ASN A 208 8.62 -6.48 0.06
N VAL A 209 8.69 -7.60 -0.65
CA VAL A 209 7.57 -8.18 -1.40
C VAL A 209 6.97 -9.34 -0.64
N LYS A 210 5.69 -9.22 -0.26
CA LYS A 210 4.94 -10.24 0.51
C LYS A 210 4.03 -11.13 -0.36
N THR A 211 4.06 -10.98 -1.69
CA THR A 211 3.24 -11.73 -2.64
C THR A 211 3.87 -13.06 -3.02
N LYS A 212 3.06 -14.02 -3.49
CA LYS A 212 3.54 -15.26 -4.09
C LYS A 212 4.32 -14.97 -5.37
N SER A 213 5.38 -15.73 -5.62
CA SER A 213 6.10 -15.70 -6.90
C SER A 213 5.19 -16.24 -8.01
N ARG A 214 5.31 -15.67 -9.21
CA ARG A 214 4.49 -16.02 -10.37
C ARG A 214 5.16 -15.64 -11.68
N ILE A 215 4.67 -16.22 -12.78
CA ILE A 215 5.12 -15.90 -14.14
C ILE A 215 3.99 -15.14 -14.84
N LEU A 216 4.31 -14.00 -15.46
CA LEU A 216 3.36 -13.19 -16.21
C LEU A 216 3.80 -13.10 -17.68
N ALA A 217 2.85 -13.20 -18.60
CA ALA A 217 3.10 -12.98 -20.01
C ALA A 217 3.28 -11.47 -20.29
N ILE A 218 4.24 -11.10 -21.12
CA ILE A 218 4.52 -9.72 -21.51
C ILE A 218 3.97 -9.51 -22.92
N PRO A 219 2.97 -8.63 -23.13
CA PRO A 219 2.50 -8.26 -24.47
C PRO A 219 3.60 -7.64 -25.32
N ASP A 220 3.57 -7.86 -26.64
CA ASP A 220 4.60 -7.45 -27.57
C ASP A 220 4.98 -5.97 -27.45
N LYS A 221 3.99 -5.10 -27.36
CA LYS A 221 4.24 -3.65 -27.23
C LYS A 221 4.97 -3.27 -25.95
N ILE A 222 4.72 -4.00 -24.86
CA ILE A 222 5.41 -3.76 -23.58
C ILE A 222 6.84 -4.30 -23.66
N MET A 223 7.02 -5.41 -24.36
CA MET A 223 8.35 -5.98 -24.59
C MET A 223 9.20 -4.99 -25.41
N GLU A 224 8.71 -4.46 -26.52
CA GLU A 224 9.38 -3.45 -27.33
C GLU A 224 9.81 -2.23 -26.49
N ILE A 225 8.90 -1.67 -25.68
CA ILE A 225 9.19 -0.51 -24.81
C ILE A 225 10.28 -0.88 -23.82
N THR A 226 10.24 -2.09 -23.26
CA THR A 226 11.19 -2.56 -22.26
C THR A 226 12.58 -2.82 -22.88
N GLU A 227 12.65 -3.51 -24.02
CA GLU A 227 13.88 -3.74 -24.77
C GLU A 227 14.54 -2.44 -25.19
N HIS A 228 13.78 -1.52 -25.76
CA HIS A 228 14.28 -0.22 -26.15
C HIS A 228 14.85 0.57 -24.94
N TYR A 229 14.19 0.54 -23.78
CA TYR A 229 14.74 1.12 -22.58
C TYR A 229 16.05 0.46 -22.17
N ILE A 230 16.13 -0.87 -22.19
CA ILE A 230 17.33 -1.61 -21.77
C ILE A 230 18.50 -1.32 -22.71
N LEU A 231 18.27 -1.42 -24.01
CA LEU A 231 19.32 -1.35 -25.02
C LEU A 231 19.79 0.08 -25.31
N ASP A 232 18.86 1.01 -25.46
CA ASP A 232 19.17 2.35 -25.94
C ASP A 232 19.43 3.38 -24.85
N TYR A 233 18.90 3.13 -23.64
CA TYR A 233 19.00 4.09 -22.56
C TYR A 233 19.72 3.54 -21.31
N ARG A 234 19.24 2.44 -20.74
CA ARG A 234 19.81 1.87 -19.51
C ARG A 234 21.26 1.46 -19.70
N SER A 235 21.60 0.84 -20.83
CA SER A 235 22.96 0.38 -21.17
C SER A 235 24.01 1.50 -21.18
N LYS A 236 23.58 2.74 -21.45
CA LYS A 236 24.43 3.93 -21.53
C LYS A 236 24.64 4.61 -20.18
N ILE A 237 23.90 4.22 -19.15
CA ILE A 237 24.04 4.81 -17.82
C ILE A 237 25.27 4.22 -17.13
N ARG A 238 26.18 5.10 -16.71
CA ARG A 238 27.37 4.71 -15.95
C ARG A 238 26.94 3.98 -14.68
N GLY A 239 27.51 2.81 -14.45
CA GLY A 239 27.18 1.98 -13.28
C GLY A 239 26.01 1.02 -13.46
N ALA A 240 25.12 1.21 -14.44
CA ALA A 240 23.98 0.31 -14.64
C ALA A 240 24.38 -1.15 -14.96
N LYS A 241 25.53 -1.35 -15.58
CA LYS A 241 26.08 -2.69 -15.87
C LYS A 241 26.56 -3.44 -14.62
N LYS A 242 26.72 -2.75 -13.48
CA LYS A 242 27.17 -3.35 -12.22
C LYS A 242 26.05 -4.09 -11.46
N ASN A 243 24.81 -3.97 -11.90
CA ASN A 243 23.68 -4.67 -11.31
C ASN A 243 22.70 -5.13 -12.40
N GLU A 244 21.86 -6.09 -12.03
CA GLU A 244 20.90 -6.70 -12.95
C GLU A 244 19.48 -6.08 -12.87
N TYR A 245 19.25 -5.15 -11.95
CA TYR A 245 17.90 -4.60 -11.77
C TYR A 245 17.42 -3.86 -13.01
N LEU A 246 16.16 -4.14 -13.41
CA LEU A 246 15.57 -3.54 -14.61
C LEU A 246 15.55 -2.02 -14.52
N ILE A 247 15.08 -1.49 -13.41
CA ILE A 247 14.87 -0.04 -13.23
C ILE A 247 16.00 0.56 -12.42
N VAL A 248 16.74 1.47 -13.03
CA VAL A 248 17.93 2.11 -12.43
C VAL A 248 17.80 3.63 -12.32
N SER A 249 18.58 4.20 -11.43
CA SER A 249 18.81 5.64 -11.30
C SER A 249 19.60 6.16 -12.50
N GLY A 250 19.24 7.34 -13.00
CA GLY A 250 20.00 7.99 -14.10
C GLY A 250 21.28 8.67 -13.65
N THR A 251 21.52 8.82 -12.37
CA THR A 251 22.68 9.52 -11.82
C THR A 251 23.88 8.60 -11.67
N ASP A 252 23.66 7.42 -11.12
CA ASP A 252 24.71 6.49 -10.70
C ASP A 252 24.53 5.06 -11.22
N GLY A 253 23.40 4.78 -11.89
CA GLY A 253 23.07 3.45 -12.41
C GLY A 253 22.68 2.43 -11.33
N ASN A 254 22.57 2.82 -10.08
CA ASN A 254 22.13 1.94 -9.00
C ASN A 254 20.63 1.58 -9.13
N PRO A 255 20.15 0.49 -8.52
CA PRO A 255 18.73 0.15 -8.51
C PRO A 255 17.89 1.29 -7.96
N LEU A 256 16.80 1.63 -8.64
CA LEU A 256 15.94 2.74 -8.26
C LEU A 256 15.29 2.49 -6.88
N SER A 257 15.23 3.51 -6.03
CA SER A 257 14.65 3.40 -4.69
C SER A 257 13.13 3.52 -4.69
N LEU A 258 12.48 3.00 -3.64
CA LEU A 258 11.04 3.16 -3.41
C LEU A 258 10.62 4.63 -3.28
N GLU A 259 11.51 5.46 -2.70
CA GLU A 259 11.28 6.88 -2.53
C GLU A 259 11.31 7.62 -3.87
N ALA A 260 12.21 7.26 -4.77
CA ALA A 260 12.27 7.86 -6.10
C ALA A 260 10.96 7.71 -6.89
N ILE A 261 10.31 6.54 -6.81
CA ILE A 261 8.98 6.34 -7.39
C ILE A 261 7.94 7.23 -6.68
N SER A 262 7.97 7.31 -5.36
CA SER A 262 7.03 8.16 -4.61
C SER A 262 7.18 9.65 -4.97
N VAL A 263 8.41 10.12 -5.15
CA VAL A 263 8.71 11.48 -5.63
C VAL A 263 8.20 11.70 -7.06
N MET A 264 8.35 10.70 -7.94
CA MET A 264 7.85 10.77 -9.31
C MET A 264 6.33 10.96 -9.34
N PHE A 265 5.56 10.16 -8.59
CA PHE A 265 4.11 10.32 -8.48
C PHE A 265 3.71 11.67 -7.88
N ARG A 266 4.42 12.14 -6.85
CA ARG A 266 4.18 13.46 -6.23
C ARG A 266 4.40 14.60 -7.24
N ARG A 267 5.40 14.50 -8.11
CA ARG A 267 5.65 15.48 -9.19
C ARG A 267 4.53 15.48 -10.22
N LEU A 268 4.00 14.32 -10.59
CA LEU A 268 2.87 14.21 -11.52
C LEU A 268 1.63 14.90 -10.96
N ARG A 269 1.23 14.57 -9.72
CA ARG A 269 0.07 15.24 -9.08
C ARG A 269 0.18 16.76 -9.09
N LYS A 270 1.38 17.29 -8.80
CA LYS A 270 1.60 18.75 -8.82
C LYS A 270 1.49 19.37 -10.21
N LYS A 271 1.80 18.61 -11.27
CA LYS A 271 1.80 19.13 -12.64
C LYS A 271 0.49 18.91 -13.37
N ILE A 272 -0.32 17.97 -12.92
CA ILE A 272 -1.51 17.50 -13.63
C ILE A 272 -2.70 17.56 -12.67
N PRO A 273 -3.43 18.68 -12.64
CA PRO A 273 -4.56 18.87 -11.72
C PRO A 273 -5.72 17.89 -11.95
N THR A 274 -5.80 17.25 -13.12
CA THR A 274 -6.83 16.26 -13.45
C THR A 274 -6.60 14.91 -12.82
N LEU A 275 -5.39 14.63 -12.29
CA LEU A 275 -5.12 13.41 -11.54
C LEU A 275 -5.61 13.54 -10.08
N PRO A 276 -6.11 12.46 -9.48
CA PRO A 276 -6.52 12.47 -8.07
C PRO A 276 -5.39 12.94 -7.15
N ASP A 277 -5.72 13.67 -6.08
CA ASP A 277 -4.76 14.18 -5.11
C ASP A 277 -3.94 13.06 -4.45
N ASP A 278 -4.52 11.87 -4.31
CA ASP A 278 -3.88 10.69 -3.75
C ASP A 278 -3.33 9.72 -4.81
N PHE A 279 -3.18 10.17 -6.08
CA PHE A 279 -2.65 9.36 -7.18
C PHE A 279 -1.28 8.76 -6.85
N THR A 280 -1.18 7.45 -6.87
CA THR A 280 0.03 6.68 -6.53
C THR A 280 0.13 5.41 -7.39
N ALA A 281 1.22 4.67 -7.26
CA ALA A 281 1.33 3.33 -7.86
C ALA A 281 0.21 2.37 -7.41
N HIS A 282 -0.37 2.61 -6.22
CA HIS A 282 -1.48 1.81 -5.72
C HIS A 282 -2.79 2.11 -6.46
N THR A 283 -3.01 3.37 -6.83
CA THR A 283 -4.13 3.81 -7.68
C THR A 283 -4.11 3.07 -9.02
N LEU A 284 -2.94 2.91 -9.65
CA LEU A 284 -2.80 2.13 -10.90
C LEU A 284 -3.16 0.66 -10.72
N ARG A 285 -2.88 0.10 -9.55
CA ARG A 285 -3.28 -1.27 -9.22
C ARG A 285 -4.79 -1.38 -8.99
N HIS A 286 -5.45 -0.37 -8.42
CA HIS A 286 -6.91 -0.30 -8.37
C HIS A 286 -7.50 -0.24 -9.78
N THR A 287 -6.98 0.65 -10.64
CA THR A 287 -7.38 0.76 -12.05
C THR A 287 -7.28 -0.58 -12.79
N TRP A 288 -6.18 -1.32 -12.57
CA TRP A 288 -6.03 -2.64 -13.17
C TRP A 288 -7.13 -3.60 -12.72
N ASN A 289 -7.45 -3.63 -11.43
CA ASN A 289 -8.47 -4.52 -10.88
C ASN A 289 -9.89 -4.14 -11.36
N ASP A 290 -10.20 -2.84 -11.48
CA ASP A 290 -11.47 -2.37 -12.05
C ASP A 290 -11.61 -2.81 -13.51
N ASN A 291 -10.56 -2.59 -14.32
CA ASN A 291 -10.55 -3.01 -15.72
C ASN A 291 -10.61 -4.53 -15.89
N PHE A 292 -9.99 -5.26 -14.97
CA PHE A 292 -10.06 -6.73 -14.95
C PHE A 292 -11.49 -7.20 -14.68
N SER A 293 -12.20 -6.65 -13.69
CA SER A 293 -13.61 -6.97 -13.44
C SER A 293 -14.49 -6.69 -14.66
N LYS A 294 -14.35 -5.50 -15.26
CA LYS A 294 -15.09 -5.15 -16.49
C LYS A 294 -14.83 -6.12 -17.65
N LEU A 295 -13.61 -6.66 -17.73
CA LEU A 295 -13.27 -7.66 -18.76
C LEU A 295 -13.86 -9.03 -18.43
N MET A 296 -13.89 -9.43 -17.16
CA MET A 296 -14.44 -10.72 -16.74
C MET A 296 -15.95 -10.77 -16.93
N ASP A 297 -16.67 -9.68 -16.65
CA ASP A 297 -18.11 -9.55 -16.93
C ASP A 297 -18.45 -9.85 -18.41
N LYS A 298 -17.60 -9.40 -19.33
CA LYS A 298 -17.79 -9.62 -20.77
C LYS A 298 -17.48 -11.06 -21.21
N LYS A 299 -16.81 -11.85 -20.36
CA LYS A 299 -16.34 -13.19 -20.71
C LYS A 299 -17.18 -14.33 -20.17
N ASP A 300 -18.24 -14.04 -19.44
CA ASP A 300 -19.12 -15.04 -18.80
C ASP A 300 -18.32 -16.12 -18.02
N ILE A 301 -17.44 -15.66 -17.15
CA ILE A 301 -16.58 -16.51 -16.32
C ILE A 301 -17.15 -16.57 -14.90
N SER A 302 -17.21 -17.77 -14.29
CA SER A 302 -17.69 -17.89 -12.90
C SER A 302 -16.86 -17.08 -11.91
N GLU A 303 -17.49 -16.62 -10.83
CA GLU A 303 -16.84 -15.82 -9.79
C GLU A 303 -15.61 -16.53 -9.18
N GLU A 304 -15.69 -17.84 -8.96
CA GLU A 304 -14.57 -18.63 -8.43
C GLU A 304 -13.38 -18.62 -9.41
N ARG A 305 -13.66 -18.73 -10.70
CA ARG A 305 -12.62 -18.70 -11.74
C ARG A 305 -12.03 -17.32 -11.88
N GLU A 306 -12.84 -16.28 -11.85
CA GLU A 306 -12.38 -14.90 -11.81
C GLU A 306 -11.45 -14.68 -10.61
N GLN A 307 -11.87 -15.10 -9.41
CA GLN A 307 -11.06 -14.94 -8.19
C GLN A 307 -9.72 -15.69 -8.29
N GLN A 308 -9.71 -16.91 -8.85
CA GLN A 308 -8.48 -17.68 -9.06
C GLN A 308 -7.50 -16.95 -9.98
N ILE A 309 -7.98 -16.46 -11.14
CA ILE A 309 -7.17 -15.73 -12.11
C ILE A 309 -6.63 -14.43 -11.48
N ARG A 310 -7.48 -13.69 -10.78
CA ARG A 310 -7.12 -12.46 -10.08
C ARG A 310 -6.07 -12.73 -9.00
N ASN A 311 -6.27 -13.75 -8.16
CA ASN A 311 -5.32 -14.12 -7.11
C ASN A 311 -3.96 -14.49 -7.69
N TYR A 312 -3.93 -15.24 -8.80
CA TYR A 312 -2.70 -15.56 -9.50
C TYR A 312 -2.00 -14.30 -10.02
N GLN A 313 -2.70 -13.45 -10.77
CA GLN A 313 -2.15 -12.23 -11.35
C GLN A 313 -1.62 -11.28 -10.27
N MET A 314 -2.33 -11.16 -9.16
CA MET A 314 -1.98 -10.27 -8.06
C MET A 314 -0.96 -10.87 -7.07
N GLY A 315 -0.67 -12.18 -7.17
CA GLY A 315 0.19 -12.91 -6.24
C GLY A 315 -0.41 -13.03 -4.83
N TRP A 316 -1.74 -13.09 -4.72
CA TRP A 316 -2.42 -13.30 -3.45
C TRP A 316 -2.49 -14.78 -3.08
N ARG A 317 -2.74 -15.07 -1.79
CA ARG A 317 -2.98 -16.44 -1.34
C ARG A 317 -4.38 -16.87 -1.75
N ASP A 318 -4.56 -18.18 -1.95
CA ASP A 318 -5.86 -18.75 -2.20
C ASP A 318 -6.78 -18.50 -0.99
N GLY A 319 -8.06 -18.19 -1.23
CA GLY A 319 -9.00 -17.76 -0.19
C GLY A 319 -8.76 -16.34 0.37
N SER A 320 -7.90 -15.54 -0.27
CA SER A 320 -7.66 -14.16 0.14
C SER A 320 -8.87 -13.28 -0.16
N LYS A 321 -9.37 -12.57 0.87
CA LYS A 321 -10.40 -11.52 0.72
C LYS A 321 -9.85 -10.19 0.17
N MET A 322 -8.60 -10.18 -0.29
CA MET A 322 -7.99 -8.94 -0.81
C MET A 322 -8.69 -8.42 -2.06
N ALA A 323 -9.33 -9.27 -2.85
CA ALA A 323 -10.13 -8.88 -4.01
C ALA A 323 -11.23 -7.88 -3.63
N GLU A 324 -11.93 -8.10 -2.52
CA GLU A 324 -13.01 -7.23 -2.02
C GLU A 324 -12.57 -5.76 -1.86
N ASN A 325 -11.30 -5.51 -1.54
CA ASN A 325 -10.78 -4.14 -1.40
C ASN A 325 -10.55 -3.41 -2.73
N TYR A 326 -10.52 -4.16 -3.84
CA TYR A 326 -10.21 -3.62 -5.17
C TYR A 326 -11.41 -3.65 -6.12
N THR A 327 -12.48 -4.35 -5.78
CA THR A 327 -13.68 -4.49 -6.62
C THR A 327 -14.81 -3.54 -6.22
N LYS A 328 -14.65 -2.77 -5.15
CA LYS A 328 -15.71 -1.90 -4.59
C LYS A 328 -16.30 -0.92 -5.61
N ARG A 329 -15.43 -0.27 -6.40
CA ARG A 329 -15.89 0.64 -7.47
C ARG A 329 -16.73 -0.09 -8.50
N HIS A 330 -16.23 -1.23 -8.97
CA HIS A 330 -16.94 -2.05 -9.95
C HIS A 330 -18.30 -2.51 -9.46
N VAL A 331 -18.39 -3.00 -8.22
CA VAL A 331 -19.67 -3.38 -7.58
C VAL A 331 -20.64 -2.18 -7.50
N ARG A 332 -20.14 -0.99 -7.14
CA ARG A 332 -20.94 0.23 -7.09
C ARG A 332 -21.43 0.66 -8.49
N GLU A 333 -20.55 0.62 -9.50
CA GLU A 333 -20.93 0.93 -10.89
C GLU A 333 -22.03 0.00 -11.38
N LYS A 334 -21.91 -1.31 -11.12
CA LYS A 334 -22.94 -2.30 -11.45
C LYS A 334 -24.26 -2.07 -10.72
N ALA A 335 -24.21 -1.79 -9.43
CA ALA A 335 -25.42 -1.47 -8.67
C ALA A 335 -26.14 -0.23 -9.24
N ASN A 336 -25.39 0.80 -9.63
CA ASN A 336 -25.93 2.01 -10.24
C ASN A 336 -26.53 1.73 -11.63
N GLU A 337 -25.89 0.89 -12.46
CA GLU A 337 -26.44 0.46 -13.76
C GLU A 337 -27.83 -0.19 -13.56
N VAL A 338 -27.94 -1.16 -12.62
CA VAL A 338 -29.21 -1.83 -12.33
C VAL A 338 -30.26 -0.84 -11.82
N ILE A 339 -29.91 0.09 -10.91
CA ILE A 339 -30.84 1.10 -10.38
C ILE A 339 -31.34 2.00 -11.52
N ASN A 340 -30.45 2.44 -12.41
CA ASN A 340 -30.83 3.28 -13.54
C ASN A 340 -31.75 2.54 -14.52
N GLU A 341 -31.46 1.29 -14.82
CA GLU A 341 -32.32 0.44 -15.67
C GLU A 341 -33.70 0.24 -15.05
N MET A 342 -33.77 -0.03 -13.74
CA MET A 342 -35.04 -0.12 -13.01
C MET A 342 -35.83 1.19 -13.08
N ALA A 343 -35.17 2.33 -12.88
CA ALA A 343 -35.81 3.64 -12.98
C ALA A 343 -36.32 3.93 -14.40
N GLU A 344 -35.52 3.65 -15.42
CA GLU A 344 -35.98 3.81 -16.82
C GLU A 344 -37.21 2.96 -17.15
N ASN A 345 -37.22 1.71 -16.70
CA ASN A 345 -38.36 0.80 -16.90
C ASN A 345 -39.62 1.33 -16.20
N LEU A 346 -39.52 1.86 -14.98
CA LEU A 346 -40.63 2.50 -14.26
C LEU A 346 -41.17 3.72 -15.02
N PHE A 347 -40.28 4.59 -15.54
CA PHE A 347 -40.68 5.77 -16.30
C PHE A 347 -41.26 5.44 -17.69
N LYS A 348 -40.76 4.39 -18.35
CA LYS A 348 -41.39 3.90 -19.61
C LYS A 348 -42.82 3.39 -19.35
N ASN A 349 -43.03 2.63 -18.28
CA ASN A 349 -44.34 2.09 -17.93
C ASN A 349 -45.32 3.20 -17.50
N SER A 350 -44.85 4.20 -16.72
CA SER A 350 -45.66 5.34 -16.32
C SER A 350 -46.06 6.24 -17.51
N ARG A 351 -45.18 6.46 -18.50
CA ARG A 351 -45.56 7.21 -19.72
C ARG A 351 -46.59 6.49 -20.58
N MET A 352 -46.64 5.15 -20.56
CA MET A 352 -47.73 4.41 -21.21
C MET A 352 -49.09 4.62 -20.51
N GLU A 353 -49.13 4.71 -19.19
CA GLU A 353 -50.35 5.02 -18.45
C GLU A 353 -50.79 6.47 -18.65
N TYR A 354 -49.89 7.45 -18.61
CA TYR A 354 -50.24 8.85 -18.92
C TYR A 354 -50.82 9.07 -20.33
N LYS A 355 -50.32 8.35 -21.35
CA LYS A 355 -50.93 8.38 -22.69
C LYS A 355 -52.34 7.77 -22.74
N LYS A 356 -52.66 6.82 -21.88
CA LYS A 356 -54.02 6.25 -21.77
C LYS A 356 -55.01 7.22 -21.14
N TRP A 357 -54.58 8.09 -20.23
CA TRP A 357 -55.43 9.06 -19.56
C TRP A 357 -55.62 10.38 -20.34
N SER A 358 -54.75 10.71 -21.31
CA SER A 358 -54.86 11.89 -22.14
C SER A 358 -55.73 11.67 -23.41
N MET A 359 -56.29 10.49 -23.59
CA MET A 359 -57.21 10.15 -24.66
C MET A 359 -58.66 9.88 -24.20
N ILE A 360 -58.98 10.17 -22.93
CA ILE A 360 -60.34 10.25 -22.39
C ILE A 360 -60.61 11.71 -22.01
#